data_e1213833359e95a8e15e95c6d12bb45b
#
_entry.id   e1213833359e95a8e15e95c6d12bb45b
#
_cell.length_a   1.000
_cell.length_b   1.000
_cell.length_c   1.000
_cell.angle_alpha   90.00
_cell.angle_beta   90.00
_cell.angle_gamma   90.00
#
_symmetry.space_group_name_H-M   'P 1'
#
loop_
_entity.id
_entity.type
_entity.pdbx_description
1 polymer ?
#
loop_
_entity_poly.entity_id
_entity_poly.type
_entity_poly.pdbx_seq_one_letter_code
_entity_poly.pdbx_strand_id
1 'polypeptide(L)'
;CDRRQRQMCIRDRVKDLCKKYNRDFNKISQWYNGYKLGNVSIYNPKSVVEAVLSGEYGDYWTKTSAIEAVTNYMNYDHGALKGIITKMLSGDKVSVNVSRFSNDLTKVNSADSALTVLIHLGYLAFIKGEELGFGYCYIPNYEIRQEFVNAILELDWKEIYNPISNSKKLYEETLKGNVEFINKTL
;
A
#
# COMPACT_ATOMS: atom_id res chain seq x y z
N CYS A 1 -28.38 12.49 -5.52
CA CYS A 1 -27.90 11.11 -5.35
C CYS A 1 -27.34 10.97 -3.94
N ASP A 2 -27.95 10.16 -3.11
CA ASP A 2 -27.57 9.95 -1.71
C ASP A 2 -26.14 9.41 -1.61
N ARG A 3 -25.41 9.75 -0.52
CA ARG A 3 -24.03 9.26 -0.29
C ARG A 3 -23.92 7.73 -0.38
N ARG A 4 -24.95 7.00 0.08
CA ARG A 4 -25.03 5.54 -0.01
C ARG A 4 -25.13 5.05 -1.46
N GLN A 5 -25.83 5.75 -2.32
CA GLN A 5 -25.94 5.41 -3.75
C GLN A 5 -24.63 5.67 -4.49
N ARG A 6 -23.81 6.67 -4.10
CA ARG A 6 -22.48 6.88 -4.68
C ARG A 6 -21.49 5.75 -4.30
N GLN A 7 -21.60 5.21 -3.10
CA GLN A 7 -20.77 4.06 -2.64
C GLN A 7 -21.04 2.80 -3.47
N MET A 8 -22.32 2.44 -3.62
CA MET A 8 -22.72 1.34 -4.50
C MET A 8 -22.27 1.58 -5.94
N CYS A 9 -22.36 2.82 -6.43
CA CYS A 9 -21.99 3.15 -7.81
C CYS A 9 -20.52 2.89 -8.14
N ILE A 10 -19.54 3.16 -7.23
CA ILE A 10 -18.12 2.98 -7.56
C ILE A 10 -17.79 1.50 -7.63
N ARG A 11 -18.15 0.73 -6.62
CA ARG A 11 -17.91 -0.72 -6.59
C ARG A 11 -18.63 -1.45 -7.72
N ASP A 12 -19.89 -1.09 -7.97
CA ASP A 12 -20.69 -1.72 -9.01
C ASP A 12 -20.18 -1.35 -10.39
N ARG A 13 -19.76 -0.10 -10.62
CA ARG A 13 -19.11 0.30 -11.89
C ARG A 13 -17.83 -0.48 -12.15
N VAL A 14 -16.99 -0.70 -11.13
CA VAL A 14 -15.78 -1.53 -11.29
C VAL A 14 -16.17 -2.98 -11.60
N LYS A 15 -17.21 -3.53 -10.95
CA LYS A 15 -17.72 -4.87 -11.26
C LYS A 15 -18.25 -4.97 -12.69
N ASP A 16 -19.02 -3.98 -13.14
CA ASP A 16 -19.56 -3.96 -14.49
C ASP A 16 -18.45 -3.82 -15.53
N LEU A 17 -17.42 -3.02 -15.23
CA LEU A 17 -16.24 -2.91 -16.07
C LEU A 17 -15.49 -4.24 -16.15
N CYS A 18 -15.29 -4.93 -15.02
CA CYS A 18 -14.67 -6.25 -14.97
C CYS A 18 -15.45 -7.28 -15.79
N LYS A 19 -16.78 -7.29 -15.66
CA LYS A 19 -17.64 -8.17 -16.45
C LYS A 19 -17.51 -7.89 -17.96
N LYS A 20 -17.58 -6.61 -18.34
CA LYS A 20 -17.51 -6.19 -19.74
C LYS A 20 -16.22 -6.64 -20.42
N TYR A 21 -15.10 -6.62 -19.70
CA TYR A 21 -13.77 -6.95 -20.24
C TYR A 21 -13.27 -8.34 -19.79
N ASN A 22 -14.13 -9.17 -19.19
CA ASN A 22 -13.80 -10.49 -18.68
C ASN A 22 -12.58 -10.49 -17.74
N ARG A 23 -12.62 -9.65 -16.70
CA ARG A 23 -11.56 -9.51 -15.68
C ARG A 23 -12.03 -9.98 -14.32
N ASP A 24 -11.09 -10.49 -13.52
CA ASP A 24 -11.35 -10.90 -12.14
C ASP A 24 -11.51 -9.67 -11.23
N PHE A 25 -12.74 -9.47 -10.75
CA PHE A 25 -13.04 -8.37 -9.83
C PHE A 25 -12.28 -8.46 -8.50
N ASN A 26 -12.02 -9.67 -7.98
CA ASN A 26 -11.33 -9.82 -6.70
C ASN A 26 -9.86 -9.39 -6.84
N LYS A 27 -9.22 -9.75 -7.94
CA LYS A 27 -7.85 -9.29 -8.25
C LYS A 27 -7.80 -7.78 -8.43
N ILE A 28 -8.72 -7.19 -9.21
CA ILE A 28 -8.82 -5.71 -9.34
C ILE A 28 -8.99 -5.05 -7.98
N SER A 29 -9.80 -5.64 -7.10
CA SER A 29 -10.03 -5.10 -5.77
C SER A 29 -8.78 -5.19 -4.88
N GLN A 30 -8.04 -6.29 -4.92
CA GLN A 30 -6.80 -6.45 -4.15
C GLN A 30 -5.70 -5.49 -4.60
N TRP A 31 -5.62 -5.24 -5.91
CA TRP A 31 -4.59 -4.39 -6.47
C TRP A 31 -4.86 -2.89 -6.32
N TYR A 32 -6.12 -2.45 -6.43
CA TYR A 32 -6.42 -1.02 -6.64
C TYR A 32 -7.45 -0.43 -5.69
N ASN A 33 -8.01 -1.23 -4.76
CA ASN A 33 -8.90 -0.76 -3.71
C ASN A 33 -8.10 -0.53 -2.42
N GLY A 34 -8.74 0.04 -1.38
CA GLY A 34 -8.18 0.07 -0.02
C GLY A 34 -8.10 1.46 0.59
N TYR A 35 -8.24 2.52 -0.20
CA TYR A 35 -8.42 3.86 0.35
C TYR A 35 -9.80 4.00 0.97
N LYS A 36 -9.90 4.82 2.01
CA LYS A 36 -11.16 5.07 2.71
C LYS A 36 -11.44 6.56 2.80
N LEU A 37 -12.65 6.95 2.44
CA LEU A 37 -13.21 8.26 2.71
C LEU A 37 -14.41 8.07 3.63
N GLY A 38 -14.22 8.22 4.94
CA GLY A 38 -15.17 7.79 5.95
C GLY A 38 -15.41 6.28 5.86
N ASN A 39 -16.65 5.86 5.64
CA ASN A 39 -17.01 4.44 5.49
C ASN A 39 -16.94 3.95 4.03
N VAL A 40 -16.49 4.79 3.09
CA VAL A 40 -16.44 4.47 1.66
C VAL A 40 -15.07 3.93 1.29
N SER A 41 -15.06 2.79 0.61
CA SER A 41 -13.84 2.26 -0.01
C SER A 41 -13.68 2.85 -1.42
N ILE A 42 -12.48 3.36 -1.71
CA ILE A 42 -12.16 4.06 -2.96
C ILE A 42 -11.11 3.27 -3.73
N TYR A 43 -11.35 3.10 -5.01
CA TYR A 43 -10.41 2.55 -5.97
C TYR A 43 -9.57 3.66 -6.61
N ASN A 44 -8.34 3.33 -7.03
CA ASN A 44 -7.60 4.18 -7.95
C ASN A 44 -8.20 4.06 -9.37
N PRO A 45 -8.85 5.12 -9.91
CA PRO A 45 -9.57 4.99 -11.18
C PRO A 45 -8.63 4.73 -12.36
N LYS A 46 -7.45 5.37 -12.39
CA LYS A 46 -6.48 5.22 -13.46
C LYS A 46 -6.00 3.77 -13.52
N SER A 47 -5.53 3.24 -12.40
CA SER A 47 -4.99 1.88 -12.33
C SER A 47 -6.04 0.82 -12.65
N VAL A 48 -7.28 1.01 -12.20
CA VAL A 48 -8.40 0.11 -12.56
C VAL A 48 -8.64 0.09 -14.07
N VAL A 49 -8.68 1.26 -14.72
CA VAL A 49 -8.91 1.34 -16.17
C VAL A 49 -7.78 0.70 -16.94
N GLU A 50 -6.53 1.01 -16.62
CA GLU A 50 -5.35 0.44 -17.28
C GLU A 50 -5.31 -1.10 -17.12
N ALA A 51 -5.51 -1.61 -15.91
CA ALA A 51 -5.52 -3.06 -15.66
C ALA A 51 -6.66 -3.78 -16.38
N VAL A 52 -7.83 -3.17 -16.45
CA VAL A 52 -8.97 -3.76 -17.16
C VAL A 52 -8.72 -3.78 -18.67
N LEU A 53 -8.16 -2.74 -19.24
CA LEU A 53 -7.88 -2.64 -20.67
C LEU A 53 -6.72 -3.55 -21.10
N SER A 54 -5.58 -3.51 -20.37
CA SER A 54 -4.41 -4.34 -20.68
C SER A 54 -4.62 -5.82 -20.34
N GLY A 55 -5.37 -6.12 -19.29
CA GLY A 55 -5.51 -7.46 -18.74
C GLY A 55 -4.37 -7.86 -17.80
N GLU A 56 -3.44 -6.96 -17.55
CA GLU A 56 -2.30 -7.15 -16.66
C GLU A 56 -2.53 -6.43 -15.33
N TYR A 57 -1.96 -6.98 -14.26
CA TYR A 57 -2.00 -6.36 -12.94
C TYR A 57 -0.60 -5.83 -12.61
N GLY A 58 -0.51 -4.57 -12.30
CA GLY A 58 0.78 -3.93 -12.06
C GLY A 58 0.61 -2.52 -11.50
N ASP A 59 1.73 -1.85 -11.41
CA ASP A 59 1.81 -0.48 -10.96
C ASP A 59 1.58 0.47 -12.14
N TYR A 60 0.44 1.15 -12.10
CA TYR A 60 0.04 2.13 -13.13
C TYR A 60 0.04 3.57 -12.61
N TRP A 61 0.00 3.74 -11.28
CA TRP A 61 -0.11 5.06 -10.69
C TRP A 61 1.25 5.69 -10.44
N THR A 62 2.21 4.89 -10.03
CA THR A 62 3.49 5.34 -9.49
C THR A 62 4.59 5.52 -10.53
N LYS A 63 4.37 5.16 -11.79
CA LYS A 63 5.36 5.27 -12.89
C LYS A 63 5.93 6.68 -13.16
N THR A 64 5.54 7.69 -12.38
CA THR A 64 5.93 9.08 -12.62
C THR A 64 6.49 9.75 -11.37
N SER A 65 7.75 9.52 -11.02
CA SER A 65 8.51 10.24 -9.96
C SER A 65 8.13 9.97 -8.50
N ALA A 66 7.32 8.99 -8.23
CA ALA A 66 6.77 8.75 -6.90
C ALA A 66 7.71 7.98 -5.97
N ILE A 67 8.54 7.12 -6.51
CA ILE A 67 9.57 6.35 -5.77
C ILE A 67 10.53 7.30 -5.04
N GLU A 68 10.99 8.38 -5.69
CA GLU A 68 11.89 9.35 -5.06
C GLU A 68 11.26 9.98 -3.81
N ALA A 69 9.97 10.32 -3.85
CA ALA A 69 9.29 10.87 -2.70
C ALA A 69 9.23 9.87 -1.55
N VAL A 70 8.82 8.62 -1.83
CA VAL A 70 8.77 7.53 -0.81
C VAL A 70 10.16 7.30 -0.26
N THR A 71 11.18 7.17 -1.11
CA THR A 71 12.57 6.91 -0.75
C THR A 71 13.15 8.03 0.12
N ASN A 72 12.91 9.29 -0.25
CA ASN A 72 13.37 10.45 0.51
C ASN A 72 12.78 10.47 1.92
N TYR A 73 11.49 10.17 2.07
CA TYR A 73 10.84 10.12 3.38
C TYR A 73 11.21 8.88 4.19
N MET A 74 11.47 7.75 3.54
CA MET A 74 11.95 6.55 4.21
C MET A 74 13.37 6.68 4.75
N ASN A 75 14.23 7.48 4.11
CA ASN A 75 15.61 7.73 4.55
C ASN A 75 15.74 8.66 5.75
N TYR A 76 14.69 9.39 6.09
CA TYR A 76 14.79 10.51 7.03
C TYR A 76 15.00 10.10 8.50
N ASP A 77 14.56 8.91 8.89
CA ASP A 77 14.70 8.41 10.26
C ASP A 77 15.25 6.98 10.27
N HIS A 78 16.55 6.85 10.47
CA HIS A 78 17.35 5.64 10.27
C HIS A 78 16.93 4.38 11.06
N GLY A 79 15.92 4.43 11.95
CA GLY A 79 15.55 3.27 12.75
C GLY A 79 14.04 3.05 12.93
N ALA A 80 13.33 4.08 13.38
CA ALA A 80 11.92 3.93 13.76
C ALA A 80 11.02 3.68 12.53
N LEU A 81 11.21 4.44 11.45
CA LEU A 81 10.39 4.32 10.24
C LEU A 81 10.57 2.95 9.55
N LYS A 82 11.77 2.40 9.59
CA LYS A 82 12.11 1.08 9.06
C LYS A 82 11.25 -0.02 9.68
N GLY A 83 11.17 -0.03 11.01
CA GLY A 83 10.32 -0.98 11.75
C GLY A 83 8.83 -0.79 11.49
N ILE A 84 8.39 0.47 11.34
CA ILE A 84 7.00 0.82 11.02
C ILE A 84 6.61 0.32 9.63
N ILE A 85 7.43 0.57 8.61
CA ILE A 85 7.19 0.12 7.24
C ILE A 85 7.16 -1.42 7.18
N THR A 86 8.07 -2.09 7.89
CA THR A 86 8.08 -3.57 7.96
C THR A 86 6.77 -4.11 8.53
N LYS A 87 6.25 -3.53 9.61
CA LYS A 87 4.94 -3.92 10.18
C LYS A 87 3.81 -3.70 9.17
N MET A 88 3.79 -2.56 8.48
CA MET A 88 2.76 -2.29 7.47
C MET A 88 2.86 -3.25 6.26
N LEU A 89 4.06 -3.65 5.86
CA LEU A 89 4.28 -4.67 4.83
C LEU A 89 3.80 -6.06 5.27
N SER A 90 3.81 -6.34 6.57
CA SER A 90 3.21 -7.57 7.14
C SER A 90 1.68 -7.51 7.22
N GLY A 91 1.08 -6.35 6.91
CA GLY A 91 -0.38 -6.15 6.90
C GLY A 91 -0.92 -5.44 8.14
N ASP A 92 -0.05 -5.03 9.06
CA ASP A 92 -0.44 -4.33 10.27
C ASP A 92 -0.85 -2.88 9.99
N LYS A 93 -1.68 -2.35 10.88
CA LYS A 93 -1.99 -0.92 10.95
C LYS A 93 -1.14 -0.30 12.05
N VAL A 94 -0.57 0.86 11.77
CA VAL A 94 0.31 1.55 12.70
C VAL A 94 -0.33 2.85 13.16
N SER A 95 -0.25 3.13 14.45
CA SER A 95 -0.73 4.41 15.01
C SER A 95 0.11 5.57 14.47
N VAL A 96 -0.54 6.68 14.17
CA VAL A 96 0.09 7.91 13.68
C VAL A 96 -0.62 9.13 14.24
N ASN A 97 0.17 10.14 14.61
CA ASN A 97 -0.33 11.45 15.03
C ASN A 97 -0.19 12.46 13.89
N VAL A 98 -1.31 12.79 13.26
CA VAL A 98 -1.37 13.73 12.12
C VAL A 98 -1.60 15.19 12.55
N SER A 99 -1.80 15.46 13.86
CA SER A 99 -2.13 16.80 14.36
C SER A 99 -0.95 17.80 14.29
N ARG A 100 0.27 17.28 14.27
CA ARG A 100 1.50 18.10 14.29
C ARG A 100 2.04 18.40 12.89
N PHE A 101 1.35 17.98 11.86
CA PHE A 101 1.79 18.21 10.49
C PHE A 101 1.63 19.71 10.15
N SER A 102 2.73 20.42 9.98
CA SER A 102 2.72 21.70 9.28
C SER A 102 2.74 21.42 7.77
N ASN A 103 2.03 22.23 6.97
CA ASN A 103 2.02 22.10 5.50
C ASN A 103 3.41 22.32 4.83
N ASP A 104 4.46 22.37 5.61
CA ASP A 104 5.84 22.50 5.16
C ASP A 104 6.45 21.09 4.98
N LEU A 105 6.36 20.57 3.76
CA LEU A 105 6.92 19.28 3.35
C LEU A 105 8.44 19.19 3.53
N THR A 106 9.12 20.32 3.78
CA THR A 106 10.57 20.36 3.99
C THR A 106 10.98 20.09 5.44
N LYS A 107 10.04 20.11 6.37
CA LYS A 107 10.29 19.94 7.82
C LYS A 107 9.75 18.60 8.33
N VAL A 108 10.25 17.51 7.78
CA VAL A 108 9.95 16.17 8.30
C VAL A 108 10.93 15.86 9.43
N ASN A 109 10.48 15.99 10.69
CA ASN A 109 11.35 15.87 11.87
C ASN A 109 11.05 14.62 12.72
N SER A 110 10.10 13.80 12.31
CA SER A 110 9.69 12.59 13.04
C SER A 110 9.08 11.56 12.12
N ALA A 111 9.01 10.31 12.59
CA ALA A 111 8.31 9.24 11.88
C ALA A 111 6.84 9.60 11.60
N ASP A 112 6.13 10.20 12.56
CA ASP A 112 4.75 10.68 12.37
C ASP A 112 4.64 11.71 11.24
N SER A 113 5.59 12.63 11.13
CA SER A 113 5.62 13.61 10.05
C SER A 113 5.82 12.93 8.69
N ALA A 114 6.75 11.98 8.59
CA ALA A 114 6.99 11.19 7.37
C ALA A 114 5.74 10.39 6.97
N LEU A 115 5.13 9.68 7.92
CA LEU A 115 3.89 8.93 7.68
C LEU A 115 2.76 9.85 7.24
N THR A 116 2.64 11.04 7.86
CA THR A 116 1.60 12.01 7.49
C THR A 116 1.80 12.53 6.06
N VAL A 117 3.03 12.80 5.64
CA VAL A 117 3.33 13.15 4.24
C VAL A 117 2.94 12.02 3.30
N LEU A 118 3.31 10.78 3.61
CA LEU A 118 2.95 9.61 2.80
C LEU A 118 1.42 9.40 2.72
N ILE A 119 0.66 9.75 3.78
CA ILE A 119 -0.81 9.77 3.75
C ILE A 119 -1.31 10.85 2.80
N HIS A 120 -0.80 12.08 2.87
CA HIS A 120 -1.20 13.18 1.99
C HIS A 120 -0.84 12.95 0.53
N LEU A 121 0.29 12.31 0.26
CA LEU A 121 0.70 11.91 -1.09
C LEU A 121 -0.09 10.69 -1.62
N GLY A 122 -0.87 10.01 -0.77
CA GLY A 122 -1.69 8.87 -1.15
C GLY A 122 -0.98 7.52 -1.13
N TYR A 123 0.24 7.43 -0.57
CA TYR A 123 0.94 6.15 -0.38
C TYR A 123 0.42 5.35 0.79
N LEU A 124 -0.12 6.01 1.80
CA LEU A 124 -0.73 5.36 2.94
C LEU A 124 -2.22 5.72 3.03
N ALA A 125 -3.02 4.75 3.40
CA ALA A 125 -4.40 4.98 3.79
C ALA A 125 -4.46 5.34 5.28
N PHE A 126 -5.44 6.18 5.66
CA PHE A 126 -5.62 6.65 7.02
C PHE A 126 -7.04 6.32 7.53
N ILE A 127 -7.10 5.84 8.75
CA ILE A 127 -8.35 5.64 9.50
C ILE A 127 -8.28 6.54 10.72
N LYS A 128 -9.23 7.48 10.83
CA LYS A 128 -9.33 8.37 11.98
C LYS A 128 -9.60 7.57 13.24
N GLY A 129 -8.83 7.83 14.30
CA GLY A 129 -9.04 7.32 15.64
C GLY A 129 -10.11 8.11 16.42
N GLU A 130 -10.30 7.74 17.67
CA GLU A 130 -11.24 8.43 18.59
C GLU A 130 -10.68 9.77 19.06
N GLU A 131 -9.38 9.85 19.30
CA GLU A 131 -8.71 11.06 19.72
C GLU A 131 -8.43 12.00 18.55
N LEU A 132 -8.51 13.31 18.79
CA LEU A 132 -8.27 14.33 17.79
C LEU A 132 -6.81 14.30 17.32
N GLY A 133 -6.60 14.16 16.02
CA GLY A 133 -5.29 14.11 15.39
C GLY A 133 -4.60 12.76 15.43
N PHE A 134 -5.16 11.75 16.12
CA PHE A 134 -4.65 10.39 16.12
C PHE A 134 -5.45 9.48 15.21
N GLY A 135 -4.81 8.44 14.70
CA GLY A 135 -5.42 7.42 13.89
C GLY A 135 -4.46 6.30 13.53
N TYR A 136 -4.83 5.53 12.54
CA TYR A 136 -4.04 4.42 12.05
C TYR A 136 -3.77 4.57 10.57
N CYS A 137 -2.53 4.35 10.16
CA CYS A 137 -2.16 4.27 8.75
C CYS A 137 -1.77 2.85 8.36
N TYR A 138 -1.91 2.54 7.08
CA TYR A 138 -1.59 1.22 6.52
C TYR A 138 -1.39 1.32 5.00
N ILE A 139 -0.74 0.32 4.43
CA ILE A 139 -0.58 0.18 2.98
C ILE A 139 -1.91 -0.28 2.38
N PRO A 140 -2.55 0.50 1.48
CA PRO A 140 -3.93 0.26 1.07
C PRO A 140 -4.14 -0.96 0.19
N ASN A 141 -3.18 -1.30 -0.68
CA ASN A 141 -3.35 -2.29 -1.72
C ASN A 141 -2.02 -2.83 -2.26
N TYR A 142 -2.07 -3.78 -3.20
CA TYR A 142 -0.88 -4.41 -3.77
C TYR A 142 -0.08 -3.48 -4.67
N GLU A 143 -0.69 -2.54 -5.38
CA GLU A 143 0.01 -1.53 -6.19
C GLU A 143 0.99 -0.75 -5.31
N ILE A 144 0.49 -0.18 -4.23
CA ILE A 144 1.31 0.60 -3.28
C ILE A 144 2.28 -0.29 -2.50
N ARG A 145 1.86 -1.52 -2.16
CA ARG A 145 2.77 -2.47 -1.52
C ARG A 145 4.01 -2.75 -2.38
N GLN A 146 3.83 -2.92 -3.68
CA GLN A 146 4.93 -3.15 -4.60
C GLN A 146 5.87 -1.95 -4.63
N GLU A 147 5.34 -0.75 -4.54
CA GLU A 147 6.12 0.48 -4.49
C GLU A 147 7.01 0.57 -3.26
N PHE A 148 6.48 0.24 -2.07
CA PHE A 148 7.31 0.16 -0.86
C PHE A 148 8.39 -0.91 -0.96
N VAL A 149 8.11 -2.05 -1.59
CA VAL A 149 9.11 -3.10 -1.83
C VAL A 149 10.20 -2.60 -2.77
N ASN A 150 9.85 -1.89 -3.84
CA ASN A 150 10.82 -1.30 -4.78
C ASN A 150 11.69 -0.25 -4.07
N ALA A 151 11.09 0.63 -3.26
CA ALA A 151 11.82 1.62 -2.47
C ALA A 151 12.81 0.97 -1.47
N ILE A 152 12.42 -0.12 -0.82
CA ILE A 152 13.29 -0.89 0.08
C ILE A 152 14.50 -1.47 -0.67
N LEU A 153 14.29 -1.95 -1.90
CA LEU A 153 15.38 -2.45 -2.75
C LEU A 153 16.35 -1.34 -3.14
N GLU A 154 15.85 -0.16 -3.51
CA GLU A 154 16.68 1.00 -3.85
C GLU A 154 17.49 1.51 -2.65
N LEU A 155 16.91 1.45 -1.44
CA LEU A 155 17.56 1.86 -0.20
C LEU A 155 18.56 0.82 0.36
N ASP A 156 18.74 -0.32 -0.33
CA ASP A 156 19.58 -1.43 0.12
C ASP A 156 19.24 -1.95 1.54
N TRP A 157 17.95 -1.89 1.91
CA TRP A 157 17.47 -2.44 3.17
C TRP A 157 17.34 -3.97 3.13
N LYS A 158 18.47 -4.63 2.84
CA LYS A 158 18.53 -6.10 2.67
C LYS A 158 17.99 -6.88 3.85
N GLU A 159 18.19 -6.39 5.05
CA GLU A 159 17.70 -6.99 6.28
C GLU A 159 16.17 -7.08 6.36
N ILE A 160 15.45 -6.21 5.65
CA ILE A 160 13.98 -6.26 5.55
C ILE A 160 13.56 -7.06 4.32
N TYR A 161 14.22 -6.83 3.20
CA TYR A 161 13.86 -7.48 1.94
C TYR A 161 14.10 -8.99 1.98
N ASN A 162 15.23 -9.45 2.53
CA ASN A 162 15.57 -10.86 2.55
C ASN A 162 14.54 -11.72 3.31
N PRO A 163 14.07 -11.37 4.52
CA PRO A 163 13.02 -12.12 5.20
C PRO A 163 11.70 -12.15 4.41
N ILE A 164 11.30 -11.03 3.80
CA ILE A 164 10.07 -10.95 3.01
C ILE A 164 10.16 -11.83 1.76
N SER A 165 11.29 -11.76 1.05
CA SER A 165 11.55 -12.56 -0.15
C SER A 165 11.65 -14.05 0.20
N ASN A 166 12.33 -14.41 1.27
CA ASN A 166 12.47 -15.78 1.73
C ASN A 166 11.13 -16.37 2.19
N SER A 167 10.31 -15.60 2.89
CA SER A 167 8.95 -16.03 3.29
C SER A 167 8.07 -16.30 2.09
N LYS A 168 8.12 -15.45 1.06
CA LYS A 168 7.38 -15.66 -0.18
C LYS A 168 7.84 -16.93 -0.89
N LYS A 169 9.15 -17.12 -1.02
CA LYS A 169 9.74 -18.30 -1.66
C LYS A 169 9.41 -19.58 -0.88
N LEU A 170 9.51 -19.54 0.45
CA LEU A 170 9.14 -20.65 1.31
C LEU A 170 7.66 -21.04 1.11
N TYR A 171 6.76 -20.05 1.05
CA TYR A 171 5.34 -20.29 0.77
C TYR A 171 5.12 -20.93 -0.60
N GLU A 172 5.74 -20.41 -1.65
CA GLU A 172 5.65 -20.96 -3.01
C GLU A 172 6.17 -22.41 -3.08
N GLU A 173 7.32 -22.70 -2.46
CA GLU A 173 7.90 -24.03 -2.42
C GLU A 173 7.09 -25.00 -1.55
N THR A 174 6.43 -24.51 -0.50
CA THR A 174 5.48 -25.29 0.31
C THR A 174 4.27 -25.72 -0.52
N LEU A 175 3.71 -24.81 -1.31
CA LEU A 175 2.59 -25.13 -2.20
C LEU A 175 2.97 -26.14 -3.29
N LYS A 176 4.24 -26.17 -3.72
CA LYS A 176 4.77 -27.14 -4.67
C LYS A 176 5.12 -28.51 -4.02
N GLY A 177 5.06 -28.60 -2.68
CA GLY A 177 5.45 -29.79 -1.94
C GLY A 177 6.96 -30.07 -1.93
N ASN A 178 7.79 -29.04 -2.10
CA ASN A 178 9.26 -29.16 -2.11
C ASN A 178 9.80 -29.31 -0.68
N VAL A 179 9.73 -30.52 -0.14
CA VAL A 179 10.14 -30.86 1.23
C VAL A 179 11.62 -30.57 1.48
N GLU A 180 12.47 -30.79 0.49
CA GLU A 180 13.93 -30.57 0.60
C GLU A 180 14.27 -29.09 0.82
N PHE A 181 13.61 -28.19 0.07
CA PHE A 181 13.77 -26.75 0.24
C PHE A 181 13.23 -26.28 1.59
N ILE A 182 12.09 -26.79 2.02
CA ILE A 182 11.45 -26.44 3.29
C ILE A 182 12.36 -26.80 4.46
N ASN A 183 12.89 -28.01 4.51
CA ASN A 183 13.77 -28.50 5.56
C ASN A 183 15.12 -27.75 5.64
N LYS A 184 15.58 -27.14 4.54
CA LYS A 184 16.81 -26.37 4.51
C LYS A 184 16.60 -24.92 4.95
N THR A 185 15.38 -24.43 4.90
CA THR A 185 15.06 -23.00 5.12
C THR A 185 14.52 -22.75 6.54
N LEU A 186 13.96 -23.77 7.20
CA LEU A 186 13.56 -23.77 8.61
C LEU A 186 14.74 -24.13 9.51
#